data_b4418a3534895d9cf397888056bd521d
#
_entry.id   b4418a3534895d9cf397888056bd521d
#
_cell.length_a   1.000
_cell.length_b   1.000
_cell.length_c   1.000
_cell.angle_alpha   90.00
_cell.angle_beta   90.00
_cell.angle_gamma   90.00
#
_symmetry.space_group_name_H-M   'P 1'
#
loop_
_entity.id
_entity.type
_entity.pdbx_description
1 polymer ?
#
loop_
_entity_poly.entity_id
_entity_poly.type
_entity_poly.pdbx_seq_one_letter_code
_entity_poly.pdbx_strand_id
1 'polypeptide(L)'
;MKKGLLTFLFISVFFACNHTEKIADESKFSPLQKLEEGNKRFASGKPVHPDETLERLRELKKGQHPFAIVVSCSDSRVPAELVFDQGLGDIFSIRTAGNVMGDYELGSIEYAVEHLDCKLVVVMGHKDCGAIKAFISSDGHYEHLDHIKKIIEYIESEQEEKNLASHHELNVDKAIDANIAHGVTFLKTAEPILKEFYDSKKIKIIGALYDIETGKVTFNK
;
A
#
# COMPACT_ATOMS: atom_id res chain seq x y z
N MET A 1 55.40 48.43 29.39
CA MET A 1 55.07 47.01 29.37
C MET A 1 53.72 46.88 28.65
N LYS A 2 53.71 46.54 27.33
CA LYS A 2 52.52 46.31 26.54
C LYS A 2 52.26 44.81 26.48
N LYS A 3 51.15 44.32 27.06
CA LYS A 3 50.70 42.94 26.98
C LYS A 3 49.90 42.76 25.67
N GLY A 4 50.46 42.01 24.71
CA GLY A 4 49.77 41.63 23.51
C GLY A 4 48.81 40.48 23.80
N LEU A 5 47.54 40.68 23.45
CA LEU A 5 46.48 39.67 23.53
C LEU A 5 46.45 38.86 22.21
N LEU A 6 46.85 37.61 22.28
CA LEU A 6 46.84 36.73 21.12
C LEU A 6 45.44 36.07 21.03
N THR A 7 44.63 36.49 20.07
CA THR A 7 43.29 35.91 19.81
C THR A 7 43.46 34.71 18.89
N PHE A 8 43.25 33.52 19.44
CA PHE A 8 43.19 32.30 18.61
C PHE A 8 41.82 32.22 17.94
N LEU A 9 41.81 32.33 16.61
CA LEU A 9 40.61 32.08 15.79
C LEU A 9 40.48 30.59 15.51
N PHE A 10 39.52 29.91 16.17
CA PHE A 10 39.17 28.54 15.90
C PHE A 10 38.30 28.49 14.63
N ILE A 11 38.86 28.11 13.50
CA ILE A 11 38.12 27.81 12.28
C ILE A 11 37.60 26.40 12.38
N SER A 12 36.30 26.26 12.73
CA SER A 12 35.58 25.00 12.68
C SER A 12 35.25 24.67 11.22
N VAL A 13 36.01 23.79 10.60
CA VAL A 13 35.71 23.26 9.27
C VAL A 13 34.58 22.21 9.44
N PHE A 14 33.35 22.60 9.14
CA PHE A 14 32.25 21.66 8.98
C PHE A 14 32.45 20.87 7.67
N PHE A 15 32.94 19.65 7.77
CA PHE A 15 32.84 18.69 6.68
C PHE A 15 31.38 18.26 6.55
N ALA A 16 30.63 18.93 5.67
CA ALA A 16 29.34 18.44 5.21
C ALA A 16 29.64 17.23 4.30
N CYS A 17 29.54 16.03 4.86
CA CYS A 17 29.54 14.79 4.09
C CYS A 17 28.24 14.72 3.30
N ASN A 18 28.21 15.28 2.09
CA ASN A 18 27.13 15.03 1.13
C ASN A 18 27.28 13.59 0.64
N HIS A 19 26.71 12.64 1.38
CA HIS A 19 26.41 11.31 0.86
C HIS A 19 25.11 11.42 0.04
N THR A 20 25.23 11.85 -1.21
CA THR A 20 24.22 11.54 -2.23
C THR A 20 24.36 10.04 -2.53
N GLU A 21 23.65 9.19 -1.78
CA GLU A 21 23.41 7.82 -2.22
C GLU A 21 22.78 7.92 -3.61
N LYS A 22 23.46 7.38 -4.63
CA LYS A 22 22.89 7.29 -5.98
C LYS A 22 21.65 6.42 -5.88
N ILE A 23 20.49 7.03 -6.08
CA ILE A 23 19.23 6.28 -6.26
C ILE A 23 19.48 5.35 -7.44
N ALA A 24 19.15 4.08 -7.28
CA ALA A 24 19.25 3.10 -8.36
C ALA A 24 18.37 3.59 -9.54
N ASP A 25 18.83 3.36 -10.76
CA ASP A 25 18.04 3.65 -11.96
C ASP A 25 16.83 2.72 -12.01
N GLU A 26 15.68 3.18 -11.47
CA GLU A 26 14.44 2.43 -11.37
C GLU A 26 13.72 2.26 -12.72
N SER A 27 14.21 2.85 -13.80
CA SER A 27 13.63 2.71 -15.14
C SER A 27 13.60 1.24 -15.63
N LYS A 28 14.48 0.41 -15.06
CA LYS A 28 14.62 -1.02 -15.39
C LYS A 28 13.89 -1.95 -14.43
N PHE A 29 13.30 -1.42 -13.36
CA PHE A 29 12.62 -2.24 -12.37
C PHE A 29 11.24 -2.65 -12.86
N SER A 30 10.86 -3.89 -12.55
CA SER A 30 9.47 -4.31 -12.68
C SER A 30 8.59 -3.53 -11.72
N PRO A 31 7.26 -3.45 -11.96
CA PRO A 31 6.32 -2.80 -11.04
C PRO A 31 6.48 -3.24 -9.59
N LEU A 32 6.62 -4.55 -9.35
CA LEU A 32 6.81 -5.07 -8.00
C LEU A 32 8.15 -4.63 -7.38
N GLN A 33 9.24 -4.64 -8.16
CA GLN A 33 10.53 -4.17 -7.67
C GLN A 33 10.51 -2.69 -7.28
N LYS A 34 9.77 -1.84 -8.02
CA LYS A 34 9.60 -0.42 -7.65
C LYS A 34 8.92 -0.28 -6.28
N LEU A 35 7.86 -1.05 -6.03
CA LEU A 35 7.20 -1.07 -4.72
C LEU A 35 8.12 -1.60 -3.62
N GLU A 36 8.86 -2.69 -3.87
CA GLU A 36 9.80 -3.29 -2.91
C GLU A 36 10.92 -2.30 -2.53
N GLU A 37 11.54 -1.64 -3.50
CA GLU A 37 12.62 -0.69 -3.25
C GLU A 37 12.12 0.60 -2.61
N GLY A 38 10.96 1.12 -3.04
CA GLY A 38 10.34 2.28 -2.41
C GLY A 38 9.99 1.99 -0.93
N ASN A 39 9.42 0.83 -0.63
CA ASN A 39 9.15 0.47 0.75
C ASN A 39 10.42 0.29 1.58
N LYS A 40 11.51 -0.23 1.03
CA LYS A 40 12.80 -0.28 1.73
C LYS A 40 13.28 1.13 2.12
N ARG A 41 13.15 2.12 1.22
CA ARG A 41 13.50 3.51 1.51
C ARG A 41 12.64 4.05 2.65
N PHE A 42 11.32 3.90 2.54
CA PHE A 42 10.37 4.33 3.57
C PHE A 42 10.68 3.69 4.93
N ALA A 43 10.76 2.35 4.99
CA ALA A 43 10.99 1.61 6.23
C ALA A 43 12.37 1.88 6.86
N SER A 44 13.35 2.32 6.08
CA SER A 44 14.67 2.72 6.59
C SER A 44 14.74 4.20 7.03
N GLY A 45 13.64 4.95 6.91
CA GLY A 45 13.59 6.38 7.23
C GLY A 45 14.35 7.27 6.26
N LYS A 46 14.53 6.79 5.01
CA LYS A 46 15.23 7.51 3.94
C LYS A 46 14.38 7.64 2.67
N PRO A 47 13.11 8.08 2.76
CA PRO A 47 12.30 8.29 1.57
C PRO A 47 12.91 9.41 0.72
N VAL A 48 12.72 9.31 -0.59
CA VAL A 48 13.25 10.31 -1.56
C VAL A 48 12.15 11.17 -2.15
N HIS A 49 10.88 10.82 -1.92
CA HIS A 49 9.69 11.54 -2.39
C HIS A 49 9.78 11.87 -3.90
N PRO A 50 9.87 10.84 -4.78
CA PRO A 50 9.99 11.06 -6.21
C PRO A 50 8.69 11.68 -6.75
N ASP A 51 8.82 12.35 -7.91
CA ASP A 51 7.66 12.80 -8.70
C ASP A 51 6.62 13.69 -7.96
N GLU A 52 7.05 14.48 -6.96
CA GLU A 52 6.20 15.43 -6.22
C GLU A 52 6.32 16.87 -6.72
N THR A 53 6.76 17.09 -7.97
CA THR A 53 7.04 18.41 -8.50
C THR A 53 5.87 18.99 -9.32
N LEU A 54 5.83 20.33 -9.46
CA LEU A 54 4.91 21.00 -10.39
C LEU A 54 5.20 20.65 -11.86
N GLU A 55 6.42 20.26 -12.18
CA GLU A 55 6.78 19.78 -13.52
C GLU A 55 6.11 18.44 -13.79
N ARG A 56 6.21 17.48 -12.86
CA ARG A 56 5.50 16.21 -12.93
C ARG A 56 3.99 16.40 -13.10
N LEU A 57 3.39 17.31 -12.34
CA LEU A 57 1.96 17.63 -12.48
C LEU A 57 1.59 18.13 -13.89
N ARG A 58 2.46 18.94 -14.53
CA ARG A 58 2.26 19.42 -15.91
C ARG A 58 2.36 18.28 -16.94
N GLU A 59 3.27 17.34 -16.73
CA GLU A 59 3.38 16.13 -17.57
C GLU A 59 2.10 15.30 -17.50
N LEU A 60 1.63 15.05 -16.30
CA LEU A 60 0.43 14.25 -16.03
C LEU A 60 -0.88 14.88 -16.53
N LYS A 61 -0.88 16.18 -16.88
CA LYS A 61 -2.04 16.82 -17.53
C LYS A 61 -2.46 16.10 -18.82
N LYS A 62 -1.55 15.40 -19.49
CA LYS A 62 -1.82 14.67 -20.74
C LYS A 62 -2.40 13.27 -20.53
N GLY A 63 -2.38 12.76 -19.32
CA GLY A 63 -2.84 11.42 -18.94
C GLY A 63 -2.03 10.84 -17.78
N GLN A 64 -2.48 9.70 -17.26
CA GLN A 64 -1.80 8.96 -16.21
C GLN A 64 -1.43 7.56 -16.70
N HIS A 65 -0.31 7.04 -16.21
CA HIS A 65 0.20 5.71 -16.53
C HIS A 65 0.73 5.04 -15.25
N PRO A 66 -0.15 4.72 -14.29
CA PRO A 66 0.28 4.09 -13.05
C PRO A 66 0.88 2.71 -13.33
N PHE A 67 1.98 2.39 -12.67
CA PHE A 67 2.62 1.09 -12.87
C PHE A 67 2.02 0.00 -11.97
N ALA A 68 1.28 0.37 -10.92
CA ALA A 68 0.61 -0.55 -10.01
C ALA A 68 -0.73 0.00 -9.52
N ILE A 69 -1.67 -0.91 -9.26
CA ILE A 69 -2.90 -0.65 -8.51
C ILE A 69 -2.65 -1.15 -7.08
N VAL A 70 -2.94 -0.32 -6.08
CA VAL A 70 -2.87 -0.74 -4.68
C VAL A 70 -4.25 -0.55 -4.03
N VAL A 71 -4.86 -1.66 -3.65
CA VAL A 71 -6.07 -1.69 -2.82
C VAL A 71 -5.64 -1.77 -1.37
N SER A 72 -5.98 -0.78 -0.54
CA SER A 72 -5.53 -0.71 0.84
C SER A 72 -6.57 -0.13 1.79
N CYS A 73 -6.28 -0.19 3.09
CA CYS A 73 -7.16 0.39 4.10
C CYS A 73 -7.18 1.93 4.00
N SER A 74 -8.35 2.52 4.32
CA SER A 74 -8.51 3.96 4.50
C SER A 74 -7.84 4.49 5.77
N ASP A 75 -7.25 3.63 6.62
CA ASP A 75 -6.51 4.03 7.81
C ASP A 75 -5.48 5.10 7.46
N SER A 76 -5.47 6.22 8.20
CA SER A 76 -4.61 7.37 7.92
C SER A 76 -3.11 7.07 7.99
N ARG A 77 -2.74 5.93 8.60
CA ARG A 77 -1.36 5.44 8.72
C ARG A 77 -0.91 4.62 7.50
N VAL A 78 -1.81 4.37 6.52
CA VAL A 78 -1.60 3.44 5.39
C VAL A 78 -1.77 4.13 4.02
N PRO A 79 -1.19 5.32 3.78
CA PRO A 79 -1.19 5.92 2.45
C PRO A 79 -0.19 5.19 1.55
N ALA A 80 -0.68 4.52 0.50
CA ALA A 80 0.15 3.66 -0.35
C ALA A 80 1.32 4.41 -0.99
N GLU A 81 1.10 5.64 -1.45
CA GLU A 81 2.14 6.47 -2.07
C GLU A 81 3.31 6.72 -1.13
N LEU A 82 3.03 7.01 0.16
CA LEU A 82 4.08 7.22 1.16
C LEU A 82 4.75 5.91 1.58
N VAL A 83 3.94 4.85 1.82
CA VAL A 83 4.45 3.53 2.24
C VAL A 83 5.40 2.93 1.20
N PHE A 84 5.13 3.19 -0.08
CA PHE A 84 5.96 2.73 -1.19
C PHE A 84 6.92 3.81 -1.73
N ASP A 85 7.00 4.99 -1.11
CA ASP A 85 7.84 6.11 -1.53
C ASP A 85 7.72 6.36 -3.04
N GLN A 86 6.49 6.58 -3.50
CA GLN A 86 6.11 6.85 -4.88
C GLN A 86 5.41 8.19 -4.99
N GLY A 87 5.43 8.79 -6.18
CA GLY A 87 4.89 10.12 -6.41
C GLY A 87 3.61 10.16 -7.24
N LEU A 88 3.32 11.34 -7.76
CA LEU A 88 2.12 11.60 -8.55
C LEU A 88 2.09 10.74 -9.82
N GLY A 89 0.98 10.01 -10.00
CA GLY A 89 0.71 9.23 -11.21
C GLY A 89 1.37 7.85 -11.25
N ASP A 90 2.10 7.45 -10.18
CA ASP A 90 2.83 6.18 -10.13
C ASP A 90 1.94 5.03 -9.66
N ILE A 91 1.05 5.28 -8.70
CA ILE A 91 0.14 4.29 -8.13
C ILE A 91 -1.31 4.70 -8.40
N PHE A 92 -2.14 3.73 -8.80
CA PHE A 92 -3.59 3.87 -8.81
C PHE A 92 -4.12 3.36 -7.48
N SER A 93 -4.45 4.29 -6.57
CA SER A 93 -4.82 3.97 -5.18
C SER A 93 -6.32 3.78 -5.02
N ILE A 94 -6.72 2.66 -4.42
CA ILE A 94 -8.10 2.37 -4.00
C ILE A 94 -8.07 2.13 -2.49
N ARG A 95 -8.90 2.88 -1.74
CA ARG A 95 -8.87 2.83 -0.28
C ARG A 95 -10.26 2.77 0.31
N THR A 96 -10.49 1.72 1.10
CA THR A 96 -11.73 1.51 1.86
C THR A 96 -11.37 1.02 3.27
N ALA A 97 -12.24 1.19 4.25
CA ALA A 97 -11.98 0.64 5.59
C ALA A 97 -11.88 -0.89 5.51
N GLY A 98 -10.76 -1.46 6.04
CA GLY A 98 -10.50 -2.90 5.95
C GLY A 98 -10.22 -3.40 4.54
N ASN A 99 -9.81 -2.53 3.60
CA ASN A 99 -9.57 -2.86 2.18
C ASN A 99 -10.68 -3.71 1.53
N VAL A 100 -11.93 -3.58 2.02
CA VAL A 100 -13.08 -4.27 1.43
C VAL A 100 -13.38 -3.72 0.04
N MET A 101 -13.90 -4.56 -0.85
CA MET A 101 -14.16 -4.19 -2.25
C MET A 101 -15.59 -4.52 -2.63
N GLY A 102 -16.28 -3.55 -3.20
CA GLY A 102 -17.57 -3.70 -3.85
C GLY A 102 -17.50 -3.32 -5.33
N ASP A 103 -18.65 -3.09 -5.94
CA ASP A 103 -18.76 -2.83 -7.38
C ASP A 103 -17.96 -1.59 -7.83
N TYR A 104 -17.87 -0.56 -7.00
CA TYR A 104 -17.16 0.69 -7.36
C TYR A 104 -15.64 0.51 -7.32
N GLU A 105 -15.12 -0.21 -6.32
CA GLU A 105 -13.72 -0.54 -6.22
C GLU A 105 -13.33 -1.48 -7.36
N LEU A 106 -14.15 -2.50 -7.63
CA LEU A 106 -13.95 -3.44 -8.73
C LEU A 106 -13.91 -2.73 -10.07
N GLY A 107 -14.92 -1.88 -10.36
CA GLY A 107 -14.96 -1.10 -11.60
C GLY A 107 -13.76 -0.15 -11.75
N SER A 108 -13.26 0.40 -10.64
CA SER A 108 -12.05 1.24 -10.65
C SER A 108 -10.79 0.43 -10.99
N ILE A 109 -10.68 -0.80 -10.49
CA ILE A 109 -9.57 -1.71 -10.80
C ILE A 109 -9.62 -2.12 -12.28
N GLU A 110 -10.80 -2.52 -12.76
CA GLU A 110 -11.04 -2.87 -14.16
C GLU A 110 -10.66 -1.72 -15.10
N TYR A 111 -11.09 -0.49 -14.78
CA TYR A 111 -10.70 0.70 -15.53
C TYR A 111 -9.18 0.86 -15.61
N ALA A 112 -8.46 0.71 -14.50
CA ALA A 112 -7.01 0.86 -14.50
C ALA A 112 -6.30 -0.26 -15.27
N VAL A 113 -6.82 -1.49 -15.22
CA VAL A 113 -6.29 -2.63 -15.97
C VAL A 113 -6.54 -2.47 -17.47
N GLU A 114 -7.75 -2.10 -17.86
CA GLU A 114 -8.17 -2.12 -19.26
C GLU A 114 -7.76 -0.83 -20.02
N HIS A 115 -7.88 0.32 -19.35
CA HIS A 115 -7.69 1.62 -20.00
C HIS A 115 -6.36 2.30 -19.68
N LEU A 116 -5.71 1.93 -18.56
CA LEU A 116 -4.41 2.51 -18.17
C LEU A 116 -3.23 1.53 -18.32
N ASP A 117 -3.49 0.31 -18.83
CA ASP A 117 -2.48 -0.76 -19.03
C ASP A 117 -1.75 -1.15 -17.73
N CYS A 118 -2.39 -1.01 -16.58
CA CYS A 118 -1.79 -1.35 -15.30
C CYS A 118 -1.75 -2.87 -15.11
N LYS A 119 -0.56 -3.44 -14.88
CA LYS A 119 -0.34 -4.90 -14.92
C LYS A 119 -0.12 -5.55 -13.56
N LEU A 120 -0.01 -4.75 -12.50
CA LEU A 120 0.18 -5.23 -11.14
C LEU A 120 -0.95 -4.72 -10.25
N VAL A 121 -1.65 -5.64 -9.59
CA VAL A 121 -2.64 -5.34 -8.55
C VAL A 121 -2.14 -5.90 -7.22
N VAL A 122 -2.09 -5.06 -6.19
CA VAL A 122 -1.68 -5.42 -4.83
C VAL A 122 -2.85 -5.20 -3.88
N VAL A 123 -3.30 -6.24 -3.20
CA VAL A 123 -4.23 -6.13 -2.06
C VAL A 123 -3.41 -6.05 -0.80
N MET A 124 -3.35 -4.86 -0.19
CA MET A 124 -2.52 -4.59 0.97
C MET A 124 -3.37 -4.40 2.23
N GLY A 125 -3.35 -5.41 3.11
CA GLY A 125 -3.81 -5.29 4.48
C GLY A 125 -2.71 -4.70 5.37
N HIS A 126 -3.06 -4.40 6.63
CA HIS A 126 -2.08 -3.87 7.57
C HIS A 126 -2.33 -4.39 8.99
N LYS A 127 -1.27 -4.50 9.78
CA LYS A 127 -1.39 -4.83 11.20
C LYS A 127 -2.21 -3.78 11.93
N ASP A 128 -2.87 -4.20 12.99
CA ASP A 128 -3.67 -3.33 13.85
C ASP A 128 -4.90 -2.69 13.13
N CYS A 129 -5.46 -3.35 12.11
CA CYS A 129 -6.59 -2.85 11.35
C CYS A 129 -7.85 -2.70 12.20
N GLY A 130 -8.41 -1.48 12.22
CA GLY A 130 -9.60 -1.16 13.01
C GLY A 130 -10.85 -1.90 12.54
N ALA A 131 -11.03 -2.11 11.24
CA ALA A 131 -12.19 -2.85 10.69
C ALA A 131 -12.14 -4.33 11.09
N ILE A 132 -10.98 -4.97 11.01
CA ILE A 132 -10.79 -6.37 11.44
C ILE A 132 -10.98 -6.51 12.96
N LYS A 133 -10.46 -5.57 13.76
CA LYS A 133 -10.71 -5.56 15.20
C LYS A 133 -12.20 -5.44 15.54
N ALA A 134 -12.91 -4.55 14.83
CA ALA A 134 -14.35 -4.38 15.01
C ALA A 134 -15.11 -5.68 14.65
N PHE A 135 -14.74 -6.36 13.56
CA PHE A 135 -15.28 -7.66 13.19
C PHE A 135 -15.08 -8.70 14.31
N ILE A 136 -13.86 -8.88 14.79
CA ILE A 136 -13.57 -9.87 15.85
C ILE A 136 -14.28 -9.54 17.16
N SER A 137 -14.38 -8.23 17.51
CA SER A 137 -15.03 -7.79 18.75
C SER A 137 -16.56 -7.89 18.70
N SER A 138 -17.15 -7.99 17.52
CA SER A 138 -18.61 -8.04 17.37
C SER A 138 -19.21 -9.38 17.82
N ASP A 139 -18.40 -10.45 17.85
CA ASP A 139 -18.83 -11.83 18.20
C ASP A 139 -20.16 -12.24 17.52
N GLY A 140 -20.36 -11.81 16.26
CA GLY A 140 -21.60 -11.99 15.50
C GLY A 140 -22.77 -11.12 15.95
N HIS A 141 -22.60 -10.25 16.94
CA HIS A 141 -23.62 -9.34 17.46
C HIS A 141 -23.23 -7.88 17.28
N TYR A 142 -23.65 -7.27 16.18
CA TYR A 142 -23.39 -5.87 15.91
C TYR A 142 -24.64 -5.03 16.18
N GLU A 143 -24.65 -4.26 17.26
CA GLU A 143 -25.78 -3.43 17.65
C GLU A 143 -25.96 -2.16 16.80
N HIS A 144 -24.95 -1.79 16.00
CA HIS A 144 -25.01 -0.61 15.16
C HIS A 144 -25.85 -0.85 13.90
N LEU A 145 -26.77 0.07 13.61
CA LEU A 145 -27.62 0.08 12.41
C LEU A 145 -27.05 0.96 11.29
N ASP A 146 -25.74 1.29 11.39
CA ASP A 146 -25.07 2.21 10.48
C ASP A 146 -24.30 1.48 9.35
N HIS A 147 -23.63 2.26 8.51
CA HIS A 147 -22.86 1.74 7.40
C HIS A 147 -21.59 0.96 7.83
N ILE A 148 -21.09 1.14 9.06
CA ILE A 148 -19.96 0.37 9.59
C ILE A 148 -20.33 -1.11 9.67
N LYS A 149 -21.59 -1.41 10.04
CA LYS A 149 -22.13 -2.76 10.02
C LYS A 149 -21.92 -3.45 8.67
N LYS A 150 -22.09 -2.73 7.55
CA LYS A 150 -21.91 -3.28 6.20
C LYS A 150 -20.48 -3.74 5.94
N ILE A 151 -19.48 -3.02 6.47
CA ILE A 151 -18.08 -3.42 6.36
C ILE A 151 -17.82 -4.71 7.15
N ILE A 152 -18.38 -4.80 8.36
CA ILE A 152 -18.20 -5.97 9.21
C ILE A 152 -18.92 -7.19 8.64
N GLU A 153 -20.17 -7.03 8.18
CA GLU A 153 -20.93 -8.09 7.50
C GLU A 153 -20.20 -8.58 6.23
N TYR A 154 -19.53 -7.67 5.51
CA TYR A 154 -18.71 -8.06 4.36
C TYR A 154 -17.54 -8.95 4.80
N ILE A 155 -16.73 -8.51 5.78
CA ILE A 155 -15.60 -9.29 6.30
C ILE A 155 -16.08 -10.64 6.87
N GLU A 156 -17.16 -10.67 7.65
CA GLU A 156 -17.75 -11.89 8.20
C GLU A 156 -18.22 -12.85 7.09
N SER A 157 -18.61 -12.33 5.93
CA SER A 157 -19.07 -13.15 4.81
C SER A 157 -17.94 -13.83 4.06
N GLU A 158 -16.69 -13.41 4.24
CA GLU A 158 -15.51 -13.95 3.57
C GLU A 158 -15.29 -15.42 3.93
N GLN A 159 -15.03 -16.26 2.93
CA GLN A 159 -14.88 -17.71 3.15
C GLN A 159 -13.63 -18.03 3.98
N GLU A 160 -12.59 -17.25 3.79
CA GLU A 160 -11.32 -17.37 4.52
C GLU A 160 -11.53 -17.10 6.01
N GLU A 161 -12.32 -16.09 6.38
CA GLU A 161 -12.69 -15.77 7.76
C GLU A 161 -13.58 -16.85 8.39
N LYS A 162 -14.56 -17.35 7.63
CA LYS A 162 -15.40 -18.46 8.08
C LYS A 162 -14.60 -19.72 8.38
N ASN A 163 -13.59 -20.00 7.58
CA ASN A 163 -12.70 -21.13 7.80
C ASN A 163 -11.93 -20.99 9.12
N LEU A 164 -11.39 -19.81 9.43
CA LEU A 164 -10.71 -19.54 10.70
C LEU A 164 -11.66 -19.68 11.89
N ALA A 165 -12.86 -19.12 11.81
CA ALA A 165 -13.86 -19.20 12.86
C ALA A 165 -14.26 -20.66 13.14
N SER A 166 -14.48 -21.48 12.10
CA SER A 166 -14.85 -22.89 12.22
C SER A 166 -13.78 -23.76 12.90
N HIS A 167 -12.52 -23.37 12.81
CA HIS A 167 -11.39 -24.08 13.45
C HIS A 167 -10.98 -23.48 14.80
N HIS A 168 -11.75 -22.51 15.33
CA HIS A 168 -11.42 -21.78 16.57
C HIS A 168 -10.02 -21.09 16.54
N GLU A 169 -9.58 -20.68 15.35
CA GLU A 169 -8.26 -20.07 15.14
C GLU A 169 -8.32 -18.56 14.93
N LEU A 170 -9.52 -17.97 15.04
CA LEU A 170 -9.74 -16.56 14.76
C LEU A 170 -8.99 -15.66 15.76
N ASN A 171 -8.09 -14.85 15.25
CA ASN A 171 -7.44 -13.76 15.95
C ASN A 171 -7.11 -12.64 14.95
N VAL A 172 -6.74 -11.45 15.44
CA VAL A 172 -6.57 -10.25 14.61
C VAL A 172 -5.57 -10.47 13.47
N ASP A 173 -4.41 -11.08 13.75
CA ASP A 173 -3.37 -11.26 12.72
C ASP A 173 -3.81 -12.24 11.64
N LYS A 174 -4.38 -13.39 12.04
CA LYS A 174 -4.91 -14.38 11.09
C LYS A 174 -6.08 -13.83 10.28
N ALA A 175 -6.94 -13.04 10.88
CA ALA A 175 -8.05 -12.40 10.19
C ALA A 175 -7.57 -11.35 9.17
N ILE A 176 -6.50 -10.61 9.48
CA ILE A 176 -5.88 -9.71 8.49
C ILE A 176 -5.35 -10.51 7.29
N ASP A 177 -4.65 -11.62 7.54
CA ASP A 177 -4.13 -12.48 6.47
C ASP A 177 -5.26 -13.10 5.65
N ALA A 178 -6.36 -13.54 6.28
CA ALA A 178 -7.54 -14.09 5.63
C ALA A 178 -8.23 -13.03 4.73
N ASN A 179 -8.43 -11.82 5.23
CA ASN A 179 -9.01 -10.72 4.46
C ASN A 179 -8.14 -10.34 3.25
N ILE A 180 -6.80 -10.35 3.38
CA ILE A 180 -5.90 -10.16 2.23
C ILE A 180 -6.09 -11.30 1.22
N ALA A 181 -6.11 -12.55 1.68
CA ALA A 181 -6.27 -13.73 0.82
C ALA A 181 -7.62 -13.71 0.11
N HIS A 182 -8.69 -13.34 0.83
CA HIS A 182 -10.02 -13.14 0.24
C HIS A 182 -9.99 -12.12 -0.89
N GLY A 183 -9.46 -10.91 -0.63
CA GLY A 183 -9.38 -9.87 -1.64
C GLY A 183 -8.60 -10.30 -2.89
N VAL A 184 -7.51 -11.04 -2.73
CA VAL A 184 -6.76 -11.62 -3.85
C VAL A 184 -7.59 -12.63 -4.62
N THR A 185 -8.29 -13.53 -3.92
CA THR A 185 -9.16 -14.56 -4.52
C THR A 185 -10.33 -13.91 -5.26
N PHE A 186 -10.98 -12.92 -4.63
CA PHE A 186 -12.07 -12.16 -5.21
C PHE A 186 -11.68 -11.52 -6.55
N LEU A 187 -10.55 -10.82 -6.60
CA LEU A 187 -10.09 -10.18 -7.83
C LEU A 187 -9.68 -11.18 -8.91
N LYS A 188 -9.08 -12.32 -8.55
CA LYS A 188 -8.72 -13.37 -9.52
C LYS A 188 -9.93 -14.04 -10.15
N THR A 189 -11.06 -14.04 -9.48
CA THR A 189 -12.29 -14.70 -9.91
C THR A 189 -13.36 -13.73 -10.44
N ALA A 190 -13.12 -12.43 -10.35
CA ALA A 190 -14.06 -11.39 -10.77
C ALA A 190 -14.24 -11.39 -12.30
N GLU A 191 -15.42 -11.81 -12.74
CA GLU A 191 -15.81 -11.83 -14.17
C GLU A 191 -16.45 -10.47 -14.56
N PRO A 192 -16.36 -10.11 -15.86
CA PRO A 192 -15.65 -10.83 -16.92
C PRO A 192 -14.16 -10.42 -17.05
N ILE A 193 -13.81 -9.18 -16.67
CA ILE A 193 -12.56 -8.53 -17.08
C ILE A 193 -11.35 -9.08 -16.33
N LEU A 194 -11.34 -8.96 -14.99
CA LEU A 194 -10.15 -9.29 -14.20
C LEU A 194 -9.78 -10.76 -14.30
N LYS A 195 -10.78 -11.65 -14.29
CA LYS A 195 -10.55 -13.08 -14.47
C LYS A 195 -9.90 -13.39 -15.81
N GLU A 196 -10.38 -12.80 -16.91
CA GLU A 196 -9.78 -12.99 -18.24
C GLU A 196 -8.33 -12.51 -18.27
N PHE A 197 -8.06 -11.30 -17.75
CA PHE A 197 -6.71 -10.73 -17.71
C PHE A 197 -5.76 -11.54 -16.83
N TYR A 198 -6.25 -12.05 -15.71
CA TYR A 198 -5.46 -12.90 -14.81
C TYR A 198 -5.16 -14.26 -15.44
N ASP A 199 -6.15 -14.97 -15.97
CA ASP A 199 -6.00 -16.29 -16.57
C ASP A 199 -5.07 -16.25 -17.81
N SER A 200 -5.16 -15.17 -18.60
CA SER A 200 -4.27 -14.93 -19.75
C SER A 200 -2.88 -14.40 -19.36
N LYS A 201 -2.60 -14.26 -18.05
CA LYS A 201 -1.33 -13.74 -17.50
C LYS A 201 -0.98 -12.31 -17.96
N LYS A 202 -1.96 -11.52 -18.34
CA LYS A 202 -1.79 -10.12 -18.69
C LYS A 202 -1.59 -9.25 -17.44
N ILE A 203 -2.16 -9.66 -16.31
CA ILE A 203 -1.99 -9.00 -15.01
C ILE A 203 -1.50 -9.98 -13.95
N LYS A 204 -0.86 -9.43 -12.91
CA LYS A 204 -0.49 -10.13 -11.69
C LYS A 204 -1.29 -9.54 -10.53
N ILE A 205 -1.92 -10.42 -9.72
CA ILE A 205 -2.65 -10.04 -8.51
C ILE A 205 -1.99 -10.72 -7.32
N ILE A 206 -1.55 -9.94 -6.34
CA ILE A 206 -0.82 -10.43 -5.16
C ILE A 206 -1.33 -9.78 -3.88
N GLY A 207 -1.14 -10.47 -2.75
CA GLY A 207 -1.36 -9.93 -1.43
C GLY A 207 -0.12 -9.24 -0.87
N ALA A 208 -0.32 -8.34 0.09
CA ALA A 208 0.74 -7.73 0.86
C ALA A 208 0.27 -7.40 2.28
N LEU A 209 1.17 -7.53 3.25
CA LEU A 209 0.94 -7.13 4.64
C LEU A 209 1.86 -5.97 5.01
N TYR A 210 1.28 -4.85 5.40
CA TYR A 210 2.00 -3.69 5.91
C TYR A 210 2.05 -3.72 7.45
N ASP A 211 3.24 -3.68 7.98
CA ASP A 211 3.50 -3.57 9.41
C ASP A 211 3.68 -2.08 9.78
N ILE A 212 2.70 -1.52 10.47
CA ILE A 212 2.67 -0.10 10.86
C ILE A 212 3.72 0.27 11.92
N GLU A 213 4.30 -0.72 12.64
CA GLU A 213 5.34 -0.45 13.65
C GLU A 213 6.71 -0.30 12.99
N THR A 214 6.97 -1.09 11.96
CA THR A 214 8.29 -1.13 11.31
C THR A 214 8.33 -0.39 9.98
N GLY A 215 7.17 -0.03 9.42
CA GLY A 215 7.04 0.54 8.08
C GLY A 215 7.26 -0.47 6.95
N LYS A 216 7.46 -1.76 7.24
CA LYS A 216 7.77 -2.78 6.25
C LYS A 216 6.53 -3.39 5.61
N VAL A 217 6.63 -3.66 4.31
CA VAL A 217 5.63 -4.44 3.57
C VAL A 217 6.21 -5.79 3.20
N THR A 218 5.46 -6.87 3.50
CA THR A 218 5.77 -8.23 3.06
C THR A 218 4.79 -8.62 1.97
N PHE A 219 5.31 -9.05 0.80
CA PHE A 219 4.50 -9.45 -0.33
C PHE A 219 4.31 -10.97 -0.36
N ASN A 220 3.05 -11.40 -0.51
CA ASN A 220 2.66 -12.79 -0.74
C ASN A 220 2.69 -13.04 -2.26
N LYS A 221 3.77 -13.69 -2.74
CA LYS A 221 4.05 -13.88 -4.19
C LYS A 221 3.36 -15.12 -4.75
#